data_affefd185a6be362a85bd90d9bf62686
#
_entry.id   affefd185a6be362a85bd90d9bf62686
#
_cell.length_a   1.000
_cell.length_b   1.000
_cell.length_c   1.000
_cell.angle_alpha   90.00
_cell.angle_beta   90.00
_cell.angle_gamma   90.00
#
_symmetry.space_group_name_H-M   'P 1'
#
loop_
_entity.id
_entity.type
_entity.pdbx_description
1 polymer ?
#
loop_
_entity_poly.entity_id
_entity_poly.type
_entity_poly.pdbx_seq_one_letter_code
_entity_poly.pdbx_strand_id
1 'polypeptide(L)'
;MKLGLCLPPFHPPAPVDMALAGANALGVDSLWTFDHLLGIFHPELYPDIGLSEIVPDPDGLFDPFCLAAWAGRSTEAPLGVAVTDGLRRAAPDVARSALSLQHLCRGGFNLGVGSGEAENLLPFGYSFDRPVSRTEEFLAVLRHLLDSGRMPDGPGRLGLPLESDAGRPRVWVAAHRPRMLRLTGRYADGWLPVDVTSPDQYRRLKTTVAGHAAATGRAEPESGLFVFLVLGDSRDRVREMFEAQPMAKLFALWMAPESAWNRYGIENPAGRSERAFIDIIPHELDAARLRDFAPSIPFELIEEYTFLGNPAEVAERLAAFAAAGLEHPVILNLTGMAGGLDEAMARGTEMEELGRAVRAMTTTTVPATAHA
;
A
#
# COMPACT_ATOMS: atom_id res chain seq x y z
N MET A 1 17.90 -4.73 -3.84
CA MET A 1 16.77 -4.10 -3.11
C MET A 1 16.14 -5.09 -2.14
N LYS A 2 15.43 -4.60 -1.11
CA LYS A 2 14.51 -5.41 -0.30
C LYS A 2 13.28 -5.80 -1.12
N LEU A 3 12.58 -6.84 -0.70
CA LEU A 3 11.32 -7.28 -1.29
C LEU A 3 10.27 -7.38 -0.19
N GLY A 4 9.24 -6.53 -0.26
CA GLY A 4 8.04 -6.64 0.55
C GLY A 4 6.88 -7.27 -0.23
N LEU A 5 6.06 -8.08 0.42
CA LEU A 5 4.80 -8.56 -0.15
C LEU A 5 3.62 -8.12 0.73
N CYS A 6 2.50 -7.83 0.10
CA CYS A 6 1.25 -7.56 0.78
C CYS A 6 0.41 -8.85 0.87
N LEU A 7 0.04 -9.21 2.09
CA LEU A 7 -0.92 -10.27 2.37
C LEU A 7 -2.32 -9.66 2.23
N PRO A 8 -3.17 -10.20 1.36
CA PRO A 8 -4.54 -9.71 1.24
C PRO A 8 -5.35 -10.10 2.50
N PRO A 9 -5.94 -9.12 3.24
CA PRO A 9 -6.61 -9.40 4.51
C PRO A 9 -8.04 -9.91 4.35
N PHE A 10 -8.33 -10.69 3.32
CA PHE A 10 -9.69 -11.13 3.01
C PHE A 10 -10.08 -12.45 3.66
N HIS A 11 -11.35 -12.56 4.04
CA HIS A 11 -12.01 -13.83 4.35
C HIS A 11 -12.35 -14.60 3.05
N PRO A 12 -12.20 -15.94 3.03
CA PRO A 12 -11.75 -16.83 4.10
C PRO A 12 -10.24 -16.79 4.37
N PRO A 13 -9.73 -17.34 5.47
CA PRO A 13 -8.31 -17.26 5.80
C PRO A 13 -7.40 -18.09 4.88
N ALA A 14 -7.92 -19.09 4.15
CA ALA A 14 -7.10 -19.95 3.32
C ALA A 14 -6.24 -19.23 2.27
N PRO A 15 -6.70 -18.21 1.52
CA PRO A 15 -5.86 -17.40 0.64
C PRO A 15 -4.74 -16.68 1.40
N VAL A 16 -4.98 -16.25 2.63
CA VAL A 16 -3.96 -15.60 3.46
C VAL A 16 -2.89 -16.61 3.88
N ASP A 17 -3.30 -17.84 4.27
CA ASP A 17 -2.37 -18.94 4.59
C ASP A 17 -1.47 -19.28 3.40
N MET A 18 -2.04 -19.37 2.20
CA MET A 18 -1.31 -19.63 0.95
C MET A 18 -0.31 -18.51 0.63
N ALA A 19 -0.75 -17.26 0.73
CA ALA A 19 0.10 -16.10 0.51
C ALA A 19 1.26 -16.01 1.51
N LEU A 20 1.00 -16.32 2.80
CA LEU A 20 2.02 -16.36 3.84
C LEU A 20 3.04 -17.48 3.58
N ALA A 21 2.57 -18.67 3.21
CA ALA A 21 3.45 -19.79 2.86
C ALA A 21 4.33 -19.48 1.66
N GLY A 22 3.77 -18.89 0.59
CA GLY A 22 4.51 -18.44 -0.59
C GLY A 22 5.54 -17.37 -0.26
N ALA A 23 5.17 -16.39 0.55
CA ALA A 23 6.07 -15.32 0.99
C ALA A 23 7.25 -15.86 1.83
N ASN A 24 7.01 -16.83 2.73
CA ASN A 24 8.05 -17.49 3.49
C ASN A 24 9.00 -18.29 2.58
N ALA A 25 8.47 -19.00 1.58
CA ALA A 25 9.28 -19.73 0.61
C ALA A 25 10.16 -18.79 -0.23
N LEU A 26 9.64 -17.60 -0.59
CA LEU A 26 10.39 -16.54 -1.27
C LEU A 26 11.43 -15.88 -0.38
N GLY A 27 11.34 -16.01 0.95
CA GLY A 27 12.23 -15.34 1.90
C GLY A 27 12.16 -13.82 1.80
N VAL A 28 10.95 -13.25 1.81
CA VAL A 28 10.73 -11.81 1.68
C VAL A 28 11.31 -11.02 2.85
N ASP A 29 11.67 -9.76 2.61
CA ASP A 29 12.26 -8.87 3.61
C ASP A 29 11.21 -8.18 4.49
N SER A 30 9.93 -8.20 4.10
CA SER A 30 8.81 -7.72 4.91
C SER A 30 7.47 -8.25 4.38
N LEU A 31 6.49 -8.35 5.27
CA LEU A 31 5.10 -8.66 4.94
C LEU A 31 4.20 -7.53 5.40
N TRP A 32 3.23 -7.19 4.57
CA TRP A 32 2.33 -6.06 4.81
C TRP A 32 0.89 -6.50 4.65
N THR A 33 -0.02 -5.74 5.24
CA THR A 33 -1.47 -5.87 5.02
C THR A 33 -2.10 -4.49 5.07
N PHE A 34 -3.25 -4.28 4.43
CA PHE A 34 -3.92 -2.98 4.43
C PHE A 34 -5.06 -2.91 5.44
N ASP A 35 -5.46 -1.68 5.82
CA ASP A 35 -6.48 -1.40 6.84
C ASP A 35 -7.72 -0.75 6.20
N HIS A 36 -8.53 -1.57 5.54
CA HIS A 36 -9.80 -1.16 4.96
C HIS A 36 -10.98 -1.75 5.73
N LEU A 37 -12.09 -1.04 5.76
CA LEU A 37 -13.38 -1.49 6.29
C LEU A 37 -14.34 -1.93 5.18
N LEU A 38 -14.17 -1.35 3.98
CA LEU A 38 -14.92 -1.72 2.77
C LEU A 38 -13.94 -2.15 1.68
N GLY A 39 -14.41 -3.01 0.79
CA GLY A 39 -13.70 -3.37 -0.42
C GLY A 39 -13.74 -2.24 -1.46
N ILE A 40 -12.76 -2.31 -2.37
CA ILE A 40 -12.58 -1.28 -3.41
C ILE A 40 -13.56 -1.42 -4.59
N PHE A 41 -14.32 -2.50 -4.65
CA PHE A 41 -15.29 -2.75 -5.72
C PHE A 41 -16.71 -2.61 -5.24
N HIS A 42 -17.60 -2.10 -6.09
CA HIS A 42 -19.02 -2.07 -5.82
C HIS A 42 -19.55 -3.50 -5.63
N PRO A 43 -20.30 -3.81 -4.53
CA PRO A 43 -20.71 -5.19 -4.23
C PRO A 43 -21.54 -5.86 -5.33
N GLU A 44 -22.38 -5.12 -6.06
CA GLU A 44 -23.17 -5.65 -7.17
C GLU A 44 -22.34 -6.00 -8.42
N LEU A 45 -21.14 -5.44 -8.56
CA LEU A 45 -20.23 -5.69 -9.68
C LEU A 45 -19.15 -6.71 -9.34
N TYR A 46 -18.93 -6.92 -8.06
CA TYR A 46 -17.88 -7.78 -7.57
C TYR A 46 -17.98 -9.25 -8.05
N PRO A 47 -19.18 -9.87 -8.17
CA PRO A 47 -19.31 -11.22 -8.71
C PRO A 47 -18.76 -11.40 -10.15
N ASP A 48 -18.64 -10.30 -10.90
CA ASP A 48 -18.12 -10.31 -12.27
C ASP A 48 -16.58 -10.07 -12.31
N ILE A 49 -15.90 -10.08 -11.15
CA ILE A 49 -14.45 -9.92 -11.02
C ILE A 49 -13.85 -11.26 -10.60
N GLY A 50 -12.78 -11.71 -11.25
CA GLY A 50 -12.17 -13.02 -11.01
C GLY A 50 -11.76 -13.28 -9.55
N LEU A 51 -11.49 -12.22 -8.78
CA LEU A 51 -11.19 -12.32 -7.36
C LEU A 51 -12.36 -12.91 -6.54
N SER A 52 -13.62 -12.77 -6.98
CA SER A 52 -14.81 -13.29 -6.29
C SER A 52 -14.83 -14.81 -6.14
N GLU A 53 -14.10 -15.53 -7.00
CA GLU A 53 -13.92 -16.97 -6.89
C GLU A 53 -13.13 -17.38 -5.64
N ILE A 54 -12.25 -16.48 -5.17
CA ILE A 54 -11.34 -16.72 -4.04
C ILE A 54 -11.85 -16.04 -2.77
N VAL A 55 -12.38 -14.84 -2.93
CA VAL A 55 -12.89 -13.95 -1.86
C VAL A 55 -14.37 -13.70 -2.15
N PRO A 56 -15.30 -14.39 -1.49
CA PRO A 56 -16.74 -14.30 -1.82
C PRO A 56 -17.38 -12.94 -1.53
N ASP A 57 -16.84 -12.20 -0.55
CA ASP A 57 -17.35 -10.90 -0.12
C ASP A 57 -16.21 -9.87 -0.14
N PRO A 58 -16.29 -8.81 -0.96
CA PRO A 58 -15.25 -7.79 -1.04
C PRO A 58 -15.04 -7.04 0.27
N ASP A 59 -16.05 -6.99 1.16
CA ASP A 59 -16.01 -6.30 2.45
C ASP A 59 -15.60 -7.23 3.60
N GLY A 60 -15.37 -8.51 3.31
CA GLY A 60 -14.93 -9.52 4.27
C GLY A 60 -13.45 -9.34 4.67
N LEU A 61 -13.09 -8.22 5.29
CA LEU A 61 -11.72 -7.86 5.60
C LEU A 61 -11.37 -8.13 7.07
N PHE A 62 -10.23 -8.75 7.31
CA PHE A 62 -9.68 -8.91 8.66
C PHE A 62 -9.05 -7.61 9.16
N ASP A 63 -9.17 -7.34 10.47
CA ASP A 63 -8.40 -6.25 11.10
C ASP A 63 -6.90 -6.52 10.93
N PRO A 64 -6.12 -5.57 10.39
CA PRO A 64 -4.72 -5.80 10.02
C PRO A 64 -3.81 -6.03 11.23
N PHE A 65 -4.14 -5.49 12.41
CA PHE A 65 -3.35 -5.73 13.61
C PHE A 65 -3.59 -7.16 14.15
N CYS A 66 -4.83 -7.66 14.07
CA CYS A 66 -5.13 -9.05 14.38
C CYS A 66 -4.44 -10.00 13.40
N LEU A 67 -4.50 -9.70 12.11
CA LEU A 67 -3.84 -10.49 11.08
C LEU A 67 -2.32 -10.49 11.25
N ALA A 68 -1.71 -9.34 11.53
CA ALA A 68 -0.28 -9.25 11.80
C ALA A 68 0.14 -10.05 13.05
N ALA A 69 -0.66 -10.03 14.13
CA ALA A 69 -0.41 -10.82 15.32
C ALA A 69 -0.44 -12.34 15.03
N TRP A 70 -1.40 -12.77 14.21
CA TRP A 70 -1.55 -14.16 13.80
C TRP A 70 -0.40 -14.61 12.88
N ALA A 71 -0.09 -13.86 11.81
CA ALA A 71 0.94 -14.20 10.84
C ALA A 71 2.36 -14.09 11.41
N GLY A 72 2.61 -13.13 12.30
CA GLY A 72 3.94 -12.79 12.82
C GLY A 72 4.61 -13.88 13.66
N ARG A 73 3.86 -14.95 14.02
CA ARG A 73 4.42 -16.14 14.69
C ARG A 73 4.96 -17.18 13.70
N SER A 74 4.60 -17.05 12.43
CA SER A 74 4.88 -18.03 11.37
C SER A 74 5.90 -17.52 10.34
N THR A 75 6.49 -16.35 10.56
CA THR A 75 7.49 -15.75 9.67
C THR A 75 8.58 -15.05 10.46
N GLU A 76 9.79 -14.97 9.88
CA GLU A 76 10.90 -14.17 10.39
C GLU A 76 10.90 -12.75 9.76
N ALA A 77 10.09 -12.50 8.73
CA ALA A 77 9.95 -11.18 8.13
C ALA A 77 9.16 -10.24 9.07
N PRO A 78 9.54 -8.97 9.21
CA PRO A 78 8.74 -7.99 9.92
C PRO A 78 7.38 -7.83 9.27
N LEU A 79 6.31 -7.80 10.09
CA LEU A 79 4.96 -7.53 9.64
C LEU A 79 4.72 -6.02 9.57
N GLY A 80 3.83 -5.58 8.68
CA GLY A 80 3.47 -4.18 8.55
C GLY A 80 2.00 -3.94 8.21
N VAL A 81 1.53 -2.73 8.46
CA VAL A 81 0.24 -2.22 7.97
C VAL A 81 0.50 -1.13 6.94
N ALA A 82 -0.09 -1.26 5.75
CA ALA A 82 0.09 -0.33 4.64
C ALA A 82 -1.26 0.11 4.05
N VAL A 83 -1.95 1.11 4.64
CA VAL A 83 -1.61 1.89 5.85
C VAL A 83 -2.85 2.03 6.74
N THR A 84 -2.68 2.30 8.03
CA THR A 84 -3.81 2.73 8.89
C THR A 84 -3.90 4.25 8.96
N ASP A 85 -4.93 4.78 9.63
CA ASP A 85 -5.13 6.23 9.81
C ASP A 85 -5.40 6.62 11.26
N GLY A 86 -5.11 7.88 11.58
CA GLY A 86 -5.38 8.48 12.88
C GLY A 86 -6.75 9.13 13.01
N LEU A 87 -7.65 8.95 12.03
CA LEU A 87 -9.00 9.50 12.06
C LEU A 87 -9.99 8.53 12.73
N ARG A 88 -9.75 7.23 12.52
CA ARG A 88 -10.51 6.13 13.15
C ARG A 88 -9.88 5.64 14.45
N ARG A 89 -8.56 5.65 14.53
CA ARG A 89 -7.80 5.02 15.62
C ARG A 89 -7.06 6.07 16.46
N ALA A 90 -7.17 6.00 17.77
CA ALA A 90 -6.45 6.90 18.67
C ALA A 90 -4.95 6.55 18.75
N ALA A 91 -4.07 7.56 18.80
CA ALA A 91 -2.63 7.37 18.85
C ALA A 91 -2.14 6.48 20.02
N PRO A 92 -2.68 6.56 21.26
CA PRO A 92 -2.28 5.66 22.34
C PRO A 92 -2.61 4.18 22.07
N ASP A 93 -3.76 3.90 21.43
CA ASP A 93 -4.16 2.52 21.10
C ASP A 93 -3.28 1.96 20.00
N VAL A 94 -3.00 2.75 18.96
CA VAL A 94 -2.11 2.36 17.87
C VAL A 94 -0.68 2.16 18.35
N ALA A 95 -0.17 3.05 19.22
CA ALA A 95 1.16 2.91 19.83
C ALA A 95 1.27 1.60 20.64
N ARG A 96 0.23 1.31 21.46
CA ARG A 96 0.16 0.05 22.23
C ARG A 96 0.13 -1.17 21.31
N SER A 97 -0.67 -1.14 20.24
CA SER A 97 -0.73 -2.23 19.25
C SER A 97 0.60 -2.42 18.55
N ALA A 98 1.26 -1.33 18.12
CA ALA A 98 2.57 -1.39 17.47
C ALA A 98 3.65 -1.98 18.41
N LEU A 99 3.69 -1.55 19.68
CA LEU A 99 4.60 -2.14 20.69
C LEU A 99 4.28 -3.60 20.95
N SER A 100 3.00 -3.98 21.04
CA SER A 100 2.59 -5.37 21.22
C SER A 100 3.07 -6.24 20.06
N LEU A 101 2.83 -5.80 18.83
CA LEU A 101 3.26 -6.52 17.62
C LEU A 101 4.78 -6.55 17.49
N GLN A 102 5.50 -5.49 17.91
CA GLN A 102 6.96 -5.50 17.95
C GLN A 102 7.53 -6.63 18.80
N HIS A 103 6.84 -7.01 19.88
CA HIS A 103 7.25 -8.11 20.77
C HIS A 103 6.66 -9.47 20.38
N LEU A 104 5.50 -9.50 19.71
CA LEU A 104 4.82 -10.74 19.35
C LEU A 104 5.27 -11.30 18.00
N CYS A 105 5.62 -10.45 17.04
CA CYS A 105 6.13 -10.84 15.73
C CYS A 105 7.64 -11.05 15.80
N ARG A 106 8.14 -12.17 15.26
CA ARG A 106 9.57 -12.52 15.31
C ARG A 106 10.46 -11.48 14.62
N GLY A 107 10.03 -10.98 13.46
CA GLY A 107 10.76 -9.96 12.69
C GLY A 107 10.48 -8.52 13.13
N GLY A 108 9.63 -8.30 14.14
CA GLY A 108 9.18 -6.97 14.54
C GLY A 108 8.03 -6.41 13.71
N PHE A 109 7.79 -5.09 13.79
CA PHE A 109 6.61 -4.47 13.22
C PHE A 109 6.86 -3.11 12.54
N ASN A 110 6.26 -2.94 11.37
CA ASN A 110 6.23 -1.70 10.60
C ASN A 110 4.82 -1.09 10.64
N LEU A 111 4.69 0.10 11.19
CA LEU A 111 3.43 0.82 11.28
C LEU A 111 3.32 1.84 10.16
N GLY A 112 2.56 1.55 9.11
CA GLY A 112 2.24 2.52 8.07
C GLY A 112 1.05 3.41 8.45
N VAL A 113 1.16 4.71 8.17
CA VAL A 113 0.15 5.73 8.47
C VAL A 113 -0.17 6.53 7.22
N GLY A 114 -1.46 6.66 6.90
CA GLY A 114 -2.02 7.50 5.85
C GLY A 114 -2.91 8.62 6.40
N SER A 115 -3.44 9.44 5.51
CA SER A 115 -4.36 10.54 5.87
C SER A 115 -5.82 10.11 5.96
N GLY A 116 -6.12 8.81 5.79
CA GLY A 116 -7.47 8.27 5.73
C GLY A 116 -8.09 8.42 4.33
N GLU A 117 -9.16 7.66 4.11
CA GLU A 117 -9.91 7.54 2.87
C GLU A 117 -11.40 7.63 3.16
N ALA A 118 -12.16 8.26 2.27
CA ALA A 118 -13.59 8.53 2.47
C ALA A 118 -14.39 7.24 2.74
N GLU A 119 -14.10 6.16 2.01
CA GLU A 119 -14.78 4.87 2.12
C GLU A 119 -14.63 4.21 3.51
N ASN A 120 -13.47 4.38 4.13
CA ASN A 120 -13.16 3.82 5.44
C ASN A 120 -13.70 4.67 6.60
N LEU A 121 -14.22 5.87 6.30
CA LEU A 121 -14.60 6.86 7.31
C LEU A 121 -16.08 7.18 7.26
N LEU A 122 -16.56 7.74 6.14
CA LEU A 122 -17.88 8.33 6.05
C LEU A 122 -19.01 7.32 6.25
N PRO A 123 -19.01 6.12 5.63
CA PRO A 123 -20.05 5.13 5.83
C PRO A 123 -20.16 4.62 7.28
N PHE A 124 -19.08 4.73 8.05
CA PHE A 124 -19.02 4.30 9.45
C PHE A 124 -19.21 5.44 10.47
N GLY A 125 -19.59 6.65 10.00
CA GLY A 125 -19.85 7.79 10.86
C GLY A 125 -18.61 8.53 11.39
N TYR A 126 -17.42 8.22 10.86
CA TYR A 126 -16.23 8.98 11.18
C TYR A 126 -16.16 10.28 10.37
N SER A 127 -15.60 11.33 10.98
CA SER A 127 -15.40 12.60 10.29
C SER A 127 -14.16 12.55 9.39
N PHE A 128 -14.29 13.05 8.16
CA PHE A 128 -13.19 13.23 7.22
C PHE A 128 -12.74 14.71 7.11
N ASP A 129 -13.05 15.51 8.12
CA ASP A 129 -12.65 16.93 8.17
C ASP A 129 -11.17 17.09 8.50
N ARG A 130 -10.50 17.99 7.77
CA ARG A 130 -9.08 18.35 7.96
C ARG A 130 -8.14 17.14 8.12
N PRO A 131 -8.22 16.12 7.25
CA PRO A 131 -7.56 14.84 7.46
C PRO A 131 -6.04 14.99 7.71
N VAL A 132 -5.34 15.79 6.91
CA VAL A 132 -3.89 15.98 7.06
C VAL A 132 -3.50 16.67 8.38
N SER A 133 -4.32 17.60 8.89
CA SER A 133 -4.05 18.24 10.19
C SER A 133 -4.20 17.25 11.33
N ARG A 134 -5.26 16.43 11.30
CA ARG A 134 -5.48 15.36 12.29
C ARG A 134 -4.40 14.28 12.22
N THR A 135 -3.92 13.95 11.01
CA THR A 135 -2.78 13.05 10.84
C THR A 135 -1.50 13.64 11.44
N GLU A 136 -1.26 14.96 11.31
CA GLU A 136 -0.11 15.64 11.95
C GLU A 136 -0.17 15.53 13.48
N GLU A 137 -1.34 15.81 14.07
CA GLU A 137 -1.58 15.66 15.51
C GLU A 137 -1.38 14.21 15.98
N PHE A 138 -1.95 13.26 15.22
CA PHE A 138 -1.79 11.83 15.49
C PHE A 138 -0.32 11.39 15.45
N LEU A 139 0.42 11.73 14.38
CA LEU A 139 1.83 11.37 14.23
C LEU A 139 2.72 11.98 15.33
N ALA A 140 2.43 13.21 15.76
CA ALA A 140 3.17 13.84 16.83
C ALA A 140 3.02 13.07 18.15
N VAL A 141 1.79 12.71 18.53
CA VAL A 141 1.51 11.93 19.75
C VAL A 141 2.04 10.50 19.63
N LEU A 142 1.81 9.85 18.47
CA LEU A 142 2.29 8.50 18.20
C LEU A 142 3.82 8.41 18.34
N ARG A 143 4.55 9.33 17.70
CA ARG A 143 6.01 9.34 17.75
C ARG A 143 6.52 9.53 19.16
N HIS A 144 5.93 10.48 19.89
CA HIS A 144 6.29 10.72 21.28
C HIS A 144 6.07 9.47 22.18
N LEU A 145 4.96 8.76 21.98
CA LEU A 145 4.67 7.51 22.70
C LEU A 145 5.66 6.40 22.36
N LEU A 146 6.00 6.23 21.08
CA LEU A 146 6.97 5.22 20.65
C LEU A 146 8.41 5.55 21.08
N ASP A 147 8.75 6.82 21.28
CA ASP A 147 10.09 7.25 21.70
C ASP A 147 10.26 7.26 23.22
N SER A 148 9.20 7.58 23.99
CA SER A 148 9.28 7.81 25.44
C SER A 148 8.42 6.88 26.29
N GLY A 149 7.45 6.21 25.69
CA GLY A 149 6.43 5.45 26.41
C GLY A 149 5.41 6.30 27.17
N ARG A 150 5.42 7.63 27.01
CA ARG A 150 4.59 8.57 27.77
C ARG A 150 3.77 9.46 26.86
N MET A 151 2.61 9.91 27.35
CA MET A 151 1.86 10.96 26.68
C MET A 151 2.65 12.28 26.72
N PRO A 152 2.59 13.11 25.66
CA PRO A 152 3.21 14.44 25.69
C PRO A 152 2.60 15.33 26.79
N ASP A 153 1.30 15.16 27.05
CA ASP A 153 0.56 15.89 28.08
C ASP A 153 -0.15 14.90 29.01
N GLY A 154 -0.02 15.12 30.33
CA GLY A 154 -0.69 14.32 31.34
C GLY A 154 0.07 13.06 31.79
N PRO A 155 -0.55 12.23 32.66
CA PRO A 155 0.11 11.10 33.34
C PRO A 155 0.14 9.81 32.52
N GLY A 156 -0.45 9.75 31.31
CA GLY A 156 -0.58 8.55 30.51
C GLY A 156 0.77 7.90 30.18
N ARG A 157 0.85 6.58 30.37
CA ARG A 157 2.08 5.80 30.11
C ARG A 157 1.75 4.43 29.54
N LEU A 158 2.51 4.02 28.53
CA LEU A 158 2.56 2.64 28.04
C LEU A 158 3.61 1.86 28.85
N GLY A 159 3.25 0.66 29.32
CA GLY A 159 4.14 -0.14 30.18
C GLY A 159 4.97 -1.18 29.42
N LEU A 160 4.76 -1.38 28.11
CA LEU A 160 5.57 -2.29 27.30
C LEU A 160 6.97 -1.68 27.07
N PRO A 161 8.03 -2.51 27.00
CA PRO A 161 9.33 -2.05 26.55
C PRO A 161 9.24 -1.44 25.16
N LEU A 162 10.01 -0.37 24.91
CA LEU A 162 10.00 0.33 23.63
C LEU A 162 10.77 -0.40 22.54
N GLU A 163 11.60 -1.36 22.93
CA GLU A 163 12.44 -2.18 22.05
C GLU A 163 12.25 -3.67 22.35
N SER A 164 12.28 -4.50 21.30
CA SER A 164 12.41 -5.95 21.35
C SER A 164 13.76 -6.36 20.77
N ASP A 165 14.03 -7.68 20.68
CA ASP A 165 15.21 -8.21 19.97
C ASP A 165 15.25 -7.79 18.48
N ALA A 166 14.08 -7.50 17.88
CA ALA A 166 13.95 -6.97 16.52
C ALA A 166 14.02 -5.43 16.45
N GLY A 167 14.40 -4.76 17.56
CA GLY A 167 14.50 -3.29 17.64
C GLY A 167 13.19 -2.61 18.03
N ARG A 168 12.94 -1.42 17.47
CA ARG A 168 11.72 -0.61 17.69
C ARG A 168 10.73 -0.73 16.54
N PRO A 169 9.42 -0.56 16.80
CA PRO A 169 8.47 -0.46 15.70
C PRO A 169 8.82 0.76 14.83
N ARG A 170 8.85 0.55 13.52
CA ARG A 170 9.17 1.62 12.56
C ARG A 170 7.91 2.27 12.05
N VAL A 171 7.89 3.58 11.97
CA VAL A 171 6.77 4.37 11.44
C VAL A 171 7.02 4.66 9.96
N TRP A 172 6.09 4.23 9.11
CA TRP A 172 6.06 4.51 7.68
C TRP A 172 4.92 5.47 7.36
N VAL A 173 5.10 6.36 6.40
CA VAL A 173 4.05 7.30 6.01
C VAL A 173 3.79 7.23 4.51
N ALA A 174 2.52 7.04 4.14
CA ALA A 174 2.06 7.17 2.76
C ALA A 174 1.89 8.66 2.43
N ALA A 175 2.61 9.16 1.42
CA ALA A 175 2.63 10.58 1.12
C ALA A 175 2.97 10.87 -0.34
N HIS A 176 2.19 11.80 -0.95
CA HIS A 176 2.39 12.30 -2.31
C HIS A 176 2.35 13.83 -2.39
N ARG A 177 1.61 14.47 -1.48
CA ARG A 177 1.34 15.90 -1.50
C ARG A 177 2.25 16.64 -0.50
N PRO A 178 2.56 17.92 -0.71
CA PRO A 178 3.59 18.65 0.04
C PRO A 178 3.46 18.58 1.56
N ARG A 179 2.23 18.69 2.11
CA ARG A 179 2.05 18.61 3.57
C ARG A 179 2.37 17.22 4.12
N MET A 180 1.90 16.15 3.45
CA MET A 180 2.19 14.77 3.88
C MET A 180 3.68 14.42 3.70
N LEU A 181 4.35 14.88 2.62
CA LEU A 181 5.79 14.70 2.45
C LEU A 181 6.59 15.38 3.57
N ARG A 182 6.15 16.58 4.02
CA ARG A 182 6.74 17.24 5.19
C ARG A 182 6.57 16.41 6.46
N LEU A 183 5.37 15.84 6.70
CA LEU A 183 5.11 14.98 7.84
C LEU A 183 5.96 13.70 7.80
N THR A 184 6.15 13.13 6.61
CA THR A 184 7.05 11.98 6.40
C THR A 184 8.47 12.30 6.87
N GLY A 185 9.08 13.38 6.37
CA GLY A 185 10.42 13.78 6.80
C GLY A 185 10.52 14.06 8.30
N ARG A 186 9.44 14.58 8.91
CA ARG A 186 9.44 14.94 10.33
C ARG A 186 9.23 13.76 11.28
N TYR A 187 8.45 12.75 10.90
CA TYR A 187 8.00 11.71 11.83
C TYR A 187 8.31 10.29 11.41
N ALA A 188 8.59 10.02 10.13
CA ALA A 188 8.69 8.67 9.61
C ALA A 188 10.11 8.11 9.64
N ASP A 189 10.19 6.78 9.73
CA ASP A 189 11.39 5.96 9.53
C ASP A 189 11.39 5.33 8.11
N GLY A 190 10.23 5.35 7.44
CA GLY A 190 10.05 4.92 6.05
C GLY A 190 8.99 5.75 5.33
N TRP A 191 9.13 5.87 4.02
CA TRP A 191 8.17 6.51 3.12
C TRP A 191 7.60 5.46 2.17
N LEU A 192 6.28 5.31 2.13
CA LEU A 192 5.58 4.30 1.32
C LEU A 192 4.50 4.96 0.46
N PRO A 193 4.86 5.62 -0.64
CA PRO A 193 3.88 6.14 -1.58
C PRO A 193 3.23 5.00 -2.39
N VAL A 194 2.07 5.30 -2.96
CA VAL A 194 1.37 4.52 -4.00
C VAL A 194 1.18 5.43 -5.23
N ASP A 195 0.77 4.94 -6.37
CA ASP A 195 0.41 5.73 -7.56
C ASP A 195 1.50 6.69 -8.08
N VAL A 196 2.75 6.32 -7.89
CA VAL A 196 3.87 7.03 -8.51
C VAL A 196 4.19 6.36 -9.84
N THR A 197 3.85 7.03 -10.94
CA THR A 197 3.82 6.44 -12.29
C THR A 197 5.16 6.53 -13.03
N SER A 198 6.12 7.35 -12.56
CA SER A 198 7.42 7.47 -13.22
C SER A 198 8.60 7.58 -12.25
N PRO A 199 9.80 7.05 -12.65
CA PRO A 199 11.03 7.18 -11.87
C PRO A 199 11.41 8.63 -11.56
N ASP A 200 11.17 9.57 -12.48
CA ASP A 200 11.49 10.98 -12.27
C ASP A 200 10.56 11.63 -11.23
N GLN A 201 9.27 11.28 -11.25
CA GLN A 201 8.36 11.71 -10.19
C GLN A 201 8.81 11.14 -8.84
N TYR A 202 9.15 9.85 -8.79
CA TYR A 202 9.63 9.19 -7.57
C TYR A 202 10.87 9.89 -7.00
N ARG A 203 11.87 10.16 -7.83
CA ARG A 203 13.11 10.87 -7.44
C ARG A 203 12.84 12.25 -6.85
N ARG A 204 11.95 13.05 -7.48
CA ARG A 204 11.57 14.38 -6.97
C ARG A 204 10.89 14.29 -5.60
N LEU A 205 9.95 13.36 -5.42
CA LEU A 205 9.23 13.18 -4.15
C LEU A 205 10.20 12.70 -3.05
N LYS A 206 11.08 11.73 -3.34
CA LYS A 206 12.12 11.25 -2.42
C LYS A 206 13.03 12.40 -1.98
N THR A 207 13.53 13.20 -2.90
CA THR A 207 14.38 14.36 -2.59
C THR A 207 13.65 15.35 -1.66
N THR A 208 12.36 15.57 -1.88
CA THR A 208 11.53 16.43 -1.02
C THR A 208 11.43 15.87 0.41
N VAL A 209 11.19 14.56 0.56
CA VAL A 209 11.15 13.89 1.87
C VAL A 209 12.51 13.99 2.58
N ALA A 210 13.60 13.69 1.88
CA ALA A 210 14.96 13.79 2.41
C ALA A 210 15.29 15.21 2.90
N GLY A 211 14.91 16.24 2.13
CA GLY A 211 15.07 17.64 2.53
C GLY A 211 14.30 17.99 3.81
N HIS A 212 13.07 17.49 3.96
CA HIS A 212 12.29 17.69 5.19
C HIS A 212 12.85 16.92 6.39
N ALA A 213 13.40 15.72 6.22
CA ALA A 213 14.07 14.98 7.26
C ALA A 213 15.33 15.72 7.75
N ALA A 214 16.18 16.15 6.81
CA ALA A 214 17.38 16.92 7.13
C ALA A 214 17.08 18.23 7.88
N ALA A 215 16.02 18.95 7.49
CA ALA A 215 15.58 20.17 8.15
C ALA A 215 15.12 19.96 9.62
N THR A 216 14.81 18.72 10.00
CA THR A 216 14.44 18.35 11.39
C THR A 216 15.52 17.55 12.11
N GLY A 217 16.71 17.40 11.51
CA GLY A 217 17.84 16.64 12.06
C GLY A 217 17.61 15.13 12.11
N ARG A 218 16.67 14.60 11.32
CA ARG A 218 16.40 13.17 11.22
C ARG A 218 17.17 12.54 10.06
N ALA A 219 17.45 11.25 10.19
CA ALA A 219 17.92 10.44 9.06
C ALA A 219 16.87 10.41 7.94
N GLU A 220 17.32 10.25 6.71
CA GLU A 220 16.45 10.04 5.56
C GLU A 220 15.60 8.77 5.77
N PRO A 221 14.27 8.84 5.61
CA PRO A 221 13.42 7.67 5.69
C PRO A 221 13.75 6.64 4.60
N GLU A 222 13.66 5.35 4.92
CA GLU A 222 13.77 4.27 3.94
C GLU A 222 12.72 4.48 2.83
N SER A 223 13.15 4.35 1.58
CA SER A 223 12.32 4.70 0.42
C SER A 223 11.59 3.47 -0.11
N GLY A 224 10.31 3.34 0.22
CA GLY A 224 9.41 2.32 -0.30
C GLY A 224 8.62 2.78 -1.53
N LEU A 225 7.89 1.83 -2.10
CA LEU A 225 6.82 2.05 -3.08
C LEU A 225 5.80 0.93 -2.94
N PHE A 226 4.53 1.26 -2.75
CA PHE A 226 3.46 0.28 -2.82
C PHE A 226 3.16 -0.01 -4.30
N VAL A 227 3.29 -1.27 -4.70
CA VAL A 227 3.27 -1.71 -6.10
C VAL A 227 2.09 -2.62 -6.33
N PHE A 228 1.21 -2.26 -7.26
CA PHE A 228 0.20 -3.16 -7.80
C PHE A 228 0.80 -3.96 -8.94
N LEU A 229 0.73 -5.29 -8.85
CA LEU A 229 1.35 -6.21 -9.79
C LEU A 229 0.28 -7.07 -10.47
N VAL A 230 0.36 -7.21 -11.79
CA VAL A 230 -0.38 -8.24 -12.54
C VAL A 230 0.60 -9.01 -13.43
N LEU A 231 0.77 -10.31 -13.17
CA LEU A 231 1.64 -11.19 -13.95
C LEU A 231 0.88 -11.87 -15.10
N GLY A 232 1.55 -12.04 -16.22
CA GLY A 232 1.15 -12.80 -17.39
C GLY A 232 2.37 -13.20 -18.18
N ASP A 233 2.21 -14.03 -19.23
CA ASP A 233 3.31 -14.44 -20.11
C ASP A 233 3.93 -13.24 -20.86
N SER A 234 3.17 -12.18 -21.01
CA SER A 234 3.56 -10.90 -21.62
C SER A 234 2.58 -9.79 -21.23
N ARG A 235 2.96 -8.54 -21.53
CA ARG A 235 2.06 -7.37 -21.45
C ARG A 235 0.76 -7.57 -22.24
N ASP A 236 0.84 -8.17 -23.44
CA ASP A 236 -0.34 -8.41 -24.28
C ASP A 236 -1.27 -9.45 -23.64
N ARG A 237 -0.72 -10.50 -23.01
CA ARG A 237 -1.53 -11.45 -22.24
C ARG A 237 -2.28 -10.77 -21.10
N VAL A 238 -1.63 -9.87 -20.37
CA VAL A 238 -2.30 -9.11 -19.30
C VAL A 238 -3.41 -8.21 -19.87
N ARG A 239 -3.20 -7.59 -21.02
CA ARG A 239 -4.25 -6.85 -21.74
C ARG A 239 -5.46 -7.75 -22.03
N GLU A 240 -5.23 -8.94 -22.58
CA GLU A 240 -6.29 -9.92 -22.87
C GLU A 240 -7.09 -10.30 -21.60
N MET A 241 -6.40 -10.46 -20.45
CA MET A 241 -7.06 -10.76 -19.19
C MET A 241 -8.06 -9.64 -18.79
N PHE A 242 -7.64 -8.37 -18.85
CA PHE A 242 -8.52 -7.23 -18.57
C PHE A 242 -9.64 -7.06 -19.60
N GLU A 243 -9.40 -7.38 -20.88
CA GLU A 243 -10.45 -7.35 -21.91
C GLU A 243 -11.48 -8.47 -21.71
N ALA A 244 -11.04 -9.64 -21.22
CA ALA A 244 -11.94 -10.74 -20.89
C ALA A 244 -12.74 -10.49 -19.61
N GLN A 245 -12.24 -9.67 -18.70
CA GLN A 245 -12.89 -9.30 -17.43
C GLN A 245 -13.02 -7.78 -17.29
N PRO A 246 -13.93 -7.13 -18.04
CA PRO A 246 -14.01 -5.66 -18.06
C PRO A 246 -14.27 -5.03 -16.70
N MET A 247 -14.94 -5.72 -15.77
CA MET A 247 -15.19 -5.19 -14.41
C MET A 247 -13.90 -5.00 -13.62
N ALA A 248 -12.85 -5.79 -13.88
CA ALA A 248 -11.54 -5.58 -13.28
C ALA A 248 -10.91 -4.24 -13.69
N LYS A 249 -11.28 -3.67 -14.85
CA LYS A 249 -10.82 -2.35 -15.27
C LYS A 249 -11.32 -1.22 -14.35
N LEU A 250 -12.39 -1.42 -13.58
CA LEU A 250 -12.87 -0.47 -12.58
C LEU A 250 -11.83 -0.17 -11.49
N PHE A 251 -10.79 -0.99 -11.36
CA PHE A 251 -9.61 -0.68 -10.55
C PHE A 251 -8.97 0.67 -10.90
N ALA A 252 -9.09 1.12 -12.17
CA ALA A 252 -8.62 2.45 -12.60
C ALA A 252 -9.34 3.61 -11.89
N LEU A 253 -10.58 3.44 -11.41
CA LEU A 253 -11.30 4.45 -10.65
C LEU A 253 -10.56 4.81 -9.36
N TRP A 254 -9.91 3.82 -8.77
CA TRP A 254 -9.14 3.91 -7.55
C TRP A 254 -7.78 4.55 -7.76
N MET A 255 -7.10 4.20 -8.84
CA MET A 255 -5.71 4.59 -9.07
C MET A 255 -5.59 5.94 -9.76
N ALA A 256 -6.46 6.24 -10.71
CA ALA A 256 -6.25 7.34 -11.63
C ALA A 256 -6.93 8.64 -11.16
N PRO A 257 -6.17 9.73 -10.90
CA PRO A 257 -6.74 11.05 -10.65
C PRO A 257 -7.42 11.62 -11.89
N GLU A 258 -8.28 12.64 -11.73
CA GLU A 258 -9.00 13.26 -12.85
C GLU A 258 -8.09 13.69 -14.00
N SER A 259 -6.93 14.26 -13.69
CA SER A 259 -5.95 14.65 -14.72
C SER A 259 -5.46 13.48 -15.58
N ALA A 260 -5.45 12.24 -15.06
CA ALA A 260 -5.14 11.06 -15.85
C ALA A 260 -6.28 10.71 -16.81
N TRP A 261 -7.52 10.65 -16.33
CA TRP A 261 -8.71 10.42 -17.15
C TRP A 261 -8.83 11.42 -18.30
N ASN A 262 -8.60 12.71 -18.02
CA ASN A 262 -8.65 13.78 -19.01
C ASN A 262 -7.63 13.60 -20.14
N ARG A 263 -6.46 12.98 -19.90
CA ARG A 263 -5.48 12.68 -20.96
C ARG A 263 -6.02 11.71 -22.02
N TYR A 264 -6.95 10.84 -21.61
CA TYR A 264 -7.62 9.89 -22.50
C TYR A 264 -8.95 10.42 -23.06
N GLY A 265 -9.34 11.66 -22.72
CA GLY A 265 -10.60 12.26 -23.16
C GLY A 265 -11.85 11.59 -22.56
N ILE A 266 -11.70 10.95 -21.40
CA ILE A 266 -12.76 10.21 -20.70
C ILE A 266 -13.09 10.90 -19.39
N GLU A 267 -14.38 11.08 -19.12
CA GLU A 267 -14.86 11.59 -17.83
C GLU A 267 -14.91 10.46 -16.81
N ASN A 268 -14.29 10.66 -15.64
CA ASN A 268 -14.32 9.69 -14.56
C ASN A 268 -15.76 9.51 -14.02
N PRO A 269 -16.36 8.32 -14.10
CA PRO A 269 -17.74 8.09 -13.63
C PRO A 269 -17.90 8.21 -12.11
N ALA A 270 -16.82 8.09 -11.34
CA ALA A 270 -16.82 8.29 -9.90
C ALA A 270 -16.77 9.79 -9.49
N GLY A 271 -16.72 10.70 -10.46
CA GLY A 271 -16.67 12.13 -10.22
C GLY A 271 -15.27 12.73 -10.35
N ARG A 272 -15.17 14.03 -10.13
CA ARG A 272 -13.94 14.80 -10.35
C ARG A 272 -13.12 14.88 -9.08
N SER A 273 -12.00 14.17 -9.02
CA SER A 273 -11.03 14.25 -7.94
C SER A 273 -9.60 14.07 -8.42
N GLU A 274 -8.71 14.96 -7.97
CA GLU A 274 -7.25 14.81 -8.10
C GLU A 274 -6.67 13.94 -6.96
N ARG A 275 -7.49 13.43 -6.05
CA ARG A 275 -7.05 12.57 -4.94
C ARG A 275 -7.41 11.11 -5.15
N ALA A 276 -7.99 10.78 -6.31
CA ALA A 276 -8.38 9.42 -6.69
C ALA A 276 -9.12 8.68 -5.56
N PHE A 277 -8.65 7.51 -5.15
CA PHE A 277 -9.26 6.68 -4.12
C PHE A 277 -9.55 7.37 -2.78
N ILE A 278 -8.84 8.43 -2.43
CA ILE A 278 -9.07 9.14 -1.14
C ILE A 278 -10.49 9.68 -1.01
N ASP A 279 -11.11 10.07 -2.13
CA ASP A 279 -12.45 10.70 -2.14
C ASP A 279 -13.57 9.77 -2.59
N ILE A 280 -13.26 8.55 -3.07
CA ILE A 280 -14.25 7.64 -3.66
C ILE A 280 -14.82 6.72 -2.58
N ILE A 281 -16.15 6.52 -2.63
CA ILE A 281 -16.87 5.49 -1.87
C ILE A 281 -17.50 4.55 -2.91
N PRO A 282 -16.88 3.39 -3.21
CA PRO A 282 -17.34 2.51 -4.28
C PRO A 282 -18.81 2.09 -4.13
N HIS A 283 -19.26 1.86 -2.92
CA HIS A 283 -20.63 1.42 -2.59
C HIS A 283 -21.72 2.48 -2.86
N GLU A 284 -21.36 3.75 -3.02
CA GLU A 284 -22.28 4.85 -3.31
C GLU A 284 -22.35 5.17 -4.81
N LEU A 285 -21.54 4.49 -5.64
CA LEU A 285 -21.54 4.70 -7.09
C LEU A 285 -22.72 3.97 -7.75
N ASP A 286 -23.13 4.41 -8.93
CA ASP A 286 -24.17 3.76 -9.73
C ASP A 286 -23.60 2.50 -10.42
N ALA A 287 -23.97 1.32 -9.92
CA ALA A 287 -23.50 0.02 -10.42
C ALA A 287 -23.84 -0.19 -11.90
N ALA A 288 -25.04 0.21 -12.36
CA ALA A 288 -25.44 0.04 -13.75
C ALA A 288 -24.57 0.91 -14.68
N ARG A 289 -24.39 2.17 -14.29
CA ARG A 289 -23.49 3.09 -15.00
C ARG A 289 -22.05 2.57 -15.09
N LEU A 290 -21.52 2.05 -13.96
CA LEU A 290 -20.18 1.49 -13.92
C LEU A 290 -20.04 0.25 -14.80
N ARG A 291 -21.05 -0.64 -14.82
CA ARG A 291 -21.08 -1.84 -15.66
C ARG A 291 -21.00 -1.47 -17.15
N ASP A 292 -21.79 -0.49 -17.57
CA ASP A 292 -21.79 -0.02 -18.95
C ASP A 292 -20.49 0.70 -19.33
N PHE A 293 -19.87 1.35 -18.35
CA PHE A 293 -18.65 2.14 -18.56
C PHE A 293 -17.37 1.31 -18.57
N ALA A 294 -17.27 0.26 -17.74
CA ALA A 294 -16.05 -0.51 -17.54
C ALA A 294 -15.36 -0.98 -18.84
N PRO A 295 -16.08 -1.47 -19.87
CA PRO A 295 -15.44 -1.86 -21.13
C PRO A 295 -14.71 -0.72 -21.85
N SER A 296 -15.13 0.53 -21.65
CA SER A 296 -14.54 1.72 -22.28
C SER A 296 -13.25 2.22 -21.64
N ILE A 297 -12.88 1.68 -20.46
CA ILE A 297 -11.64 2.06 -19.77
C ILE A 297 -10.43 1.59 -20.57
N PRO A 298 -9.52 2.49 -20.99
CA PRO A 298 -8.33 2.11 -21.73
C PRO A 298 -7.40 1.26 -20.88
N PHE A 299 -6.85 0.21 -21.45
CA PHE A 299 -5.84 -0.60 -20.78
C PHE A 299 -4.59 0.22 -20.41
N GLU A 300 -4.22 1.17 -21.26
CA GLU A 300 -3.09 2.08 -21.06
C GLU A 300 -3.23 2.92 -19.77
N LEU A 301 -4.45 3.28 -19.39
CA LEU A 301 -4.70 3.96 -18.11
C LEU A 301 -4.39 3.04 -16.92
N ILE A 302 -4.77 1.76 -17.01
CA ILE A 302 -4.46 0.77 -15.97
C ILE A 302 -2.96 0.53 -15.89
N GLU A 303 -2.30 0.40 -17.04
CA GLU A 303 -0.86 0.18 -17.16
C GLU A 303 -0.03 1.31 -16.51
N GLU A 304 -0.48 2.56 -16.57
CA GLU A 304 0.23 3.66 -15.90
C GLU A 304 0.43 3.40 -14.40
N TYR A 305 -0.58 2.82 -13.74
CA TYR A 305 -0.63 2.63 -12.29
C TYR A 305 -0.30 1.21 -11.82
N THR A 306 -0.10 0.27 -12.75
CA THR A 306 0.09 -1.14 -12.45
C THR A 306 1.39 -1.64 -13.09
N PHE A 307 2.20 -2.36 -12.33
CA PHE A 307 3.35 -3.08 -12.86
C PHE A 307 2.83 -4.40 -13.46
N LEU A 308 2.94 -4.56 -14.76
CA LEU A 308 2.30 -5.67 -15.45
C LEU A 308 3.19 -6.27 -16.55
N GLY A 309 2.95 -7.56 -16.85
CA GLY A 309 3.68 -8.33 -17.84
C GLY A 309 4.34 -9.58 -17.28
N ASN A 310 5.38 -10.06 -17.93
CA ASN A 310 6.21 -11.16 -17.43
C ASN A 310 7.25 -10.65 -16.39
N PRO A 311 7.93 -11.54 -15.66
CA PRO A 311 8.91 -11.14 -14.64
C PRO A 311 10.02 -10.20 -15.15
N ALA A 312 10.45 -10.35 -16.41
CA ALA A 312 11.52 -9.51 -16.98
C ALA A 312 11.02 -8.09 -17.26
N GLU A 313 9.81 -7.92 -17.82
CA GLU A 313 9.18 -6.62 -18.08
C GLU A 313 8.93 -5.86 -16.78
N VAL A 314 8.42 -6.55 -15.75
CA VAL A 314 8.22 -5.96 -14.41
C VAL A 314 9.55 -5.59 -13.76
N ALA A 315 10.55 -6.46 -13.84
CA ALA A 315 11.87 -6.21 -13.29
C ALA A 315 12.57 -5.01 -13.96
N GLU A 316 12.44 -4.84 -15.27
CA GLU A 316 12.98 -3.68 -15.99
C GLU A 316 12.35 -2.37 -15.47
N ARG A 317 11.03 -2.34 -15.31
CA ARG A 317 10.35 -1.17 -14.75
C ARG A 317 10.76 -0.89 -13.31
N LEU A 318 10.87 -1.91 -12.45
CA LEU A 318 11.38 -1.75 -11.07
C LEU A 318 12.84 -1.28 -11.02
N ALA A 319 13.69 -1.74 -11.95
CA ALA A 319 15.08 -1.28 -12.04
C ALA A 319 15.18 0.23 -12.35
N ALA A 320 14.28 0.78 -13.17
CA ALA A 320 14.21 2.22 -13.39
C ALA A 320 13.85 3.00 -12.11
N PHE A 321 12.97 2.48 -11.27
CA PHE A 321 12.68 3.05 -9.96
C PHE A 321 13.84 2.86 -8.96
N ALA A 322 14.54 1.72 -9.01
CA ALA A 322 15.76 1.51 -8.22
C ALA A 322 16.84 2.55 -8.54
N ALA A 323 17.03 2.87 -9.83
CA ALA A 323 17.92 3.94 -10.28
C ALA A 323 17.46 5.35 -9.84
N ALA A 324 16.16 5.50 -9.53
CA ALA A 324 15.58 6.71 -8.94
C ALA A 324 15.64 6.73 -7.40
N GLY A 325 16.18 5.68 -6.77
CA GLY A 325 16.39 5.57 -5.34
C GLY A 325 15.36 4.74 -4.58
N LEU A 326 14.56 3.91 -5.26
CA LEU A 326 13.68 2.93 -4.60
C LEU A 326 14.55 1.86 -3.90
N GLU A 327 14.25 1.60 -2.63
CA GLU A 327 14.96 0.62 -1.78
C GLU A 327 14.09 -0.59 -1.45
N HIS A 328 12.77 -0.40 -1.33
CA HIS A 328 11.86 -1.38 -0.77
C HIS A 328 10.48 -1.36 -1.48
N PRO A 329 10.31 -2.02 -2.63
CA PRO A 329 8.99 -2.25 -3.20
C PRO A 329 8.17 -3.17 -2.29
N VAL A 330 6.91 -2.80 -2.02
CA VAL A 330 5.91 -3.62 -1.34
C VAL A 330 4.86 -4.01 -2.37
N ILE A 331 4.83 -5.27 -2.76
CA ILE A 331 4.06 -5.75 -3.90
C ILE A 331 2.72 -6.35 -3.43
N LEU A 332 1.62 -5.82 -3.92
CA LEU A 332 0.30 -6.44 -3.90
C LEU A 332 0.05 -7.11 -5.26
N ASN A 333 -0.02 -8.44 -5.26
CA ASN A 333 -0.30 -9.21 -6.47
C ASN A 333 -1.81 -9.24 -6.75
N LEU A 334 -2.20 -8.62 -7.86
CA LEU A 334 -3.58 -8.51 -8.34
C LEU A 334 -3.88 -9.44 -9.52
N THR A 335 -3.02 -10.41 -9.82
CA THR A 335 -3.21 -11.33 -10.96
C THR A 335 -4.55 -12.05 -10.88
N GLY A 336 -4.97 -12.49 -9.70
CA GLY A 336 -6.28 -13.12 -9.50
C GLY A 336 -7.47 -12.18 -9.73
N MET A 337 -7.30 -10.88 -9.53
CA MET A 337 -8.33 -9.89 -9.85
C MET A 337 -8.55 -9.80 -11.38
N ALA A 338 -7.48 -9.78 -12.14
CA ALA A 338 -7.53 -9.60 -13.60
C ALA A 338 -7.78 -10.90 -14.36
N GLY A 339 -7.33 -12.05 -13.85
CA GLY A 339 -7.34 -13.33 -14.58
C GLY A 339 -8.07 -14.49 -13.88
N GLY A 340 -8.60 -14.28 -12.66
CA GLY A 340 -9.22 -15.34 -11.86
C GLY A 340 -8.22 -16.26 -11.15
N LEU A 341 -8.76 -17.30 -10.50
CA LEU A 341 -7.99 -18.22 -9.67
C LEU A 341 -6.93 -18.99 -10.46
N ASP A 342 -7.28 -19.49 -11.64
CA ASP A 342 -6.38 -20.30 -12.46
C ASP A 342 -5.11 -19.53 -12.84
N GLU A 343 -5.25 -18.28 -13.29
CA GLU A 343 -4.11 -17.40 -13.61
C GLU A 343 -3.29 -17.10 -12.34
N ALA A 344 -3.93 -16.81 -11.20
CA ALA A 344 -3.22 -16.56 -9.95
C ALA A 344 -2.38 -17.76 -9.52
N MET A 345 -2.93 -18.97 -9.62
CA MET A 345 -2.26 -20.22 -9.24
C MET A 345 -1.11 -20.58 -10.19
N ALA A 346 -1.25 -20.27 -11.47
CA ALA A 346 -0.24 -20.59 -12.49
C ALA A 346 1.06 -19.77 -12.34
N ARG A 347 1.04 -18.62 -11.61
CA ARG A 347 2.13 -17.62 -11.59
C ARG A 347 3.10 -17.74 -10.40
N GLY A 348 3.13 -18.88 -9.72
CA GLY A 348 4.04 -19.07 -8.56
C GLY A 348 5.52 -18.97 -8.96
N THR A 349 5.92 -19.60 -10.06
CA THR A 349 7.30 -19.59 -10.59
C THR A 349 7.72 -18.18 -11.01
N GLU A 350 6.83 -17.43 -11.66
CA GLU A 350 7.08 -16.05 -12.09
C GLU A 350 7.28 -15.10 -10.89
N MET A 351 6.54 -15.31 -9.80
CA MET A 351 6.79 -14.57 -8.54
C MET A 351 8.18 -14.86 -7.97
N GLU A 352 8.65 -16.12 -8.04
CA GLU A 352 10.00 -16.48 -7.61
C GLU A 352 11.08 -15.83 -8.47
N GLU A 353 10.89 -15.82 -9.79
CA GLU A 353 11.78 -15.17 -10.75
C GLU A 353 11.86 -13.67 -10.49
N LEU A 354 10.71 -13.01 -10.35
CA LEU A 354 10.65 -11.59 -10.02
C LEU A 354 11.34 -11.29 -8.69
N GLY A 355 11.08 -12.11 -7.65
CA GLY A 355 11.71 -11.96 -6.33
C GLY A 355 13.25 -12.05 -6.40
N ARG A 356 13.80 -12.98 -7.20
CA ARG A 356 15.24 -13.08 -7.45
C ARG A 356 15.78 -11.84 -8.19
N ALA A 357 15.07 -11.38 -9.21
CA ALA A 357 15.44 -10.19 -9.97
C ALA A 357 15.48 -8.94 -9.09
N VAL A 358 14.44 -8.71 -8.26
CA VAL A 358 14.36 -7.57 -7.33
C VAL A 358 15.54 -7.56 -6.35
N ARG A 359 15.87 -8.71 -5.75
CA ARG A 359 17.00 -8.79 -4.80
C ARG A 359 18.35 -8.55 -5.46
N ALA A 360 18.51 -8.88 -6.73
CA ALA A 360 19.74 -8.63 -7.48
C ALA A 360 19.95 -7.15 -7.85
N MET A 361 18.90 -6.31 -7.76
CA MET A 361 18.99 -4.89 -8.10
C MET A 361 19.79 -4.10 -7.06
N THR A 362 20.65 -3.21 -7.53
CA THR A 362 21.41 -2.27 -6.69
C THR A 362 20.69 -0.93 -6.68
N THR A 363 20.40 -0.40 -5.49
CA THR A 363 19.84 0.94 -5.34
C THR A 363 20.91 1.99 -5.55
N THR A 364 20.66 2.97 -6.41
CA THR A 364 21.55 4.11 -6.58
C THR A 364 21.33 5.11 -5.45
N THR A 365 22.35 5.34 -4.63
CA THR A 365 22.31 6.44 -3.65
C THR A 365 22.33 7.75 -4.42
N VAL A 366 21.23 8.49 -4.43
CA VAL A 366 21.17 9.84 -5.02
C VAL A 366 21.86 10.79 -4.03
N PRO A 367 22.98 11.46 -4.40
CA PRO A 367 23.59 12.42 -3.51
C PRO A 367 22.62 13.55 -3.21
N ALA A 368 22.51 13.95 -1.94
CA ALA A 368 21.81 15.17 -1.56
C ALA A 368 22.55 16.33 -2.25
N THR A 369 21.94 16.90 -3.28
CA THR A 369 22.46 18.13 -3.89
C THR A 369 22.40 19.23 -2.84
N ALA A 370 23.57 19.67 -2.40
CA ALA A 370 23.71 20.85 -1.56
C ALA A 370 23.12 22.05 -2.36
N HIS A 371 21.95 22.49 -1.97
CA HIS A 371 21.45 23.79 -2.41
C HIS A 371 22.26 24.86 -1.67
N ALA A 372 23.16 25.53 -2.43
CA ALA A 372 23.80 26.77 -2.05
C ALA A 372 22.80 27.92 -2.10
#